data_345b393261af79a3a90532e1796383f7
#
_entry.id   345b393261af79a3a90532e1796383f7
#
_cell.length_a   1.000
_cell.length_b   1.000
_cell.length_c   1.000
_cell.angle_alpha   90.00
_cell.angle_beta   90.00
_cell.angle_gamma   90.00
#
_symmetry.space_group_name_H-M   'P 1'
#
loop_
_entity.id
_entity.type
_entity.pdbx_description
1 polymer ?
#
loop_
_entity_poly.entity_id
_entity_poly.type
_entity_poly.pdbx_seq_one_letter_code
_entity_poly.pdbx_strand_id
1 'polypeptide(L)'
;MQVTATLKTAILASALVASTVASIRLASADESYDLVIANGRVMDPDSGLDAVRNVGISSGKIRAISAGALKGASTIDAKGLVVAPGFIDLHEHGQEPRNYQFQAHDGVTTSLELEGGTDDVDKWYANREGNSLINYGVSIGHIPVRANVMANVSGPLLGGNSADVQAAFHRPATPEELAKMKQLIEIGMKQGA
;
A
#
# COMPACT_ATOMS: atom_id res chain seq x y z
N MET A 1 38.38 -12.92 -71.75
CA MET A 1 37.07 -12.39 -71.33
C MET A 1 36.92 -12.62 -69.89
N GLN A 2 36.90 -11.53 -69.12
CA GLN A 2 36.98 -11.51 -67.66
C GLN A 2 35.66 -11.82 -67.00
N VAL A 3 35.66 -12.69 -65.98
CA VAL A 3 34.55 -12.94 -65.09
C VAL A 3 34.89 -12.30 -63.73
N THR A 4 34.20 -11.24 -63.39
CA THR A 4 34.31 -10.54 -62.12
C THR A 4 33.41 -11.23 -61.08
N ALA A 5 34.03 -11.74 -60.03
CA ALA A 5 33.32 -12.31 -58.89
C ALA A 5 33.05 -11.18 -57.85
N THR A 6 31.79 -10.93 -57.57
CA THR A 6 31.33 -10.00 -56.56
C THR A 6 31.22 -10.70 -55.21
N LEU A 7 32.07 -10.34 -54.25
CA LEU A 7 32.04 -10.83 -52.90
C LEU A 7 30.94 -10.12 -52.10
N LYS A 8 29.92 -10.85 -51.68
CA LYS A 8 28.87 -10.33 -50.77
C LYS A 8 29.30 -10.56 -49.32
N THR A 9 29.63 -9.48 -48.65
CA THR A 9 29.94 -9.47 -47.22
C THR A 9 28.65 -9.62 -46.45
N ALA A 10 28.46 -10.72 -45.72
CA ALA A 10 27.38 -10.92 -44.77
C ALA A 10 27.75 -10.30 -43.45
N ILE A 11 27.02 -9.26 -43.04
CA ILE A 11 27.13 -8.66 -41.69
C ILE A 11 26.29 -9.51 -40.75
N LEU A 12 26.92 -10.26 -39.85
CA LEU A 12 26.26 -10.90 -38.72
C LEU A 12 25.97 -9.82 -37.66
N ALA A 13 24.72 -9.47 -37.50
CA ALA A 13 24.24 -8.69 -36.38
C ALA A 13 24.10 -9.60 -35.16
N SER A 14 25.06 -9.58 -34.24
CA SER A 14 24.96 -10.25 -32.96
C SER A 14 24.02 -9.45 -32.07
N ALA A 15 22.81 -9.93 -31.86
CA ALA A 15 21.89 -9.40 -30.86
C ALA A 15 22.40 -9.76 -29.46
N LEU A 16 22.92 -8.75 -28.74
CA LEU A 16 23.30 -8.85 -27.35
C LEU A 16 22.03 -8.87 -26.49
N VAL A 17 21.59 -10.08 -26.09
CA VAL A 17 20.53 -10.23 -25.11
C VAL A 17 21.11 -9.86 -23.76
N ALA A 18 20.85 -8.65 -23.29
CA ALA A 18 21.16 -8.24 -21.93
C ALA A 18 20.19 -8.94 -20.96
N SER A 19 20.62 -10.11 -20.47
CA SER A 19 19.97 -10.76 -19.32
C SER A 19 20.18 -9.88 -18.09
N THR A 20 19.15 -9.20 -17.63
CA THR A 20 19.13 -8.56 -16.31
C THR A 20 19.08 -9.66 -15.26
N VAL A 21 20.23 -10.21 -14.92
CA VAL A 21 20.39 -11.04 -13.74
C VAL A 21 20.16 -10.11 -12.55
N ALA A 22 19.02 -10.27 -11.88
CA ALA A 22 18.79 -9.68 -10.58
C ALA A 22 19.88 -10.20 -9.66
N SER A 23 20.89 -9.38 -9.39
CA SER A 23 22.02 -9.71 -8.53
C SER A 23 21.47 -9.86 -7.11
N ILE A 24 21.20 -11.09 -6.69
CA ILE A 24 21.07 -11.40 -5.27
C ILE A 24 22.45 -11.08 -4.68
N ARG A 25 22.54 -9.92 -4.04
CA ARG A 25 23.73 -9.58 -3.26
C ARG A 25 23.82 -10.57 -2.13
N LEU A 26 24.82 -11.43 -2.17
CA LEU A 26 25.28 -12.15 -0.99
C LEU A 26 25.62 -11.07 0.05
N ALA A 27 24.91 -11.06 1.16
CA ALA A 27 25.17 -10.12 2.25
C ALA A 27 26.64 -10.30 2.67
N SER A 28 27.39 -9.22 2.62
CA SER A 28 28.76 -9.17 3.10
C SER A 28 28.73 -9.39 4.63
N ALA A 29 29.63 -10.20 5.16
CA ALA A 29 29.68 -10.56 6.59
C ALA A 29 29.90 -9.35 7.53
N ASP A 30 30.21 -8.18 6.98
CA ASP A 30 30.46 -6.92 7.69
C ASP A 30 29.30 -5.91 7.63
N GLU A 31 28.21 -6.21 6.91
CA GLU A 31 27.07 -5.30 6.83
C GLU A 31 26.24 -5.40 8.12
N SER A 32 26.14 -4.30 8.86
CA SER A 32 25.30 -4.20 10.06
C SER A 32 23.97 -3.54 9.75
N TYR A 33 22.85 -4.16 10.17
CA TYR A 33 21.50 -3.68 9.99
C TYR A 33 21.03 -2.90 11.23
N ASP A 34 20.05 -2.01 11.07
CA ASP A 34 19.43 -1.32 12.21
C ASP A 34 18.66 -2.32 13.08
N LEU A 35 17.98 -3.27 12.42
CA LEU A 35 17.22 -4.33 13.05
C LEU A 35 17.40 -5.64 12.29
N VAL A 36 17.56 -6.73 13.02
CA VAL A 36 17.48 -8.09 12.50
C VAL A 36 16.30 -8.82 13.15
N ILE A 37 15.44 -9.43 12.33
CA ILE A 37 14.48 -10.44 12.80
C ILE A 37 15.10 -11.79 12.52
N ALA A 38 15.50 -12.51 13.59
CA ALA A 38 16.27 -13.74 13.48
C ALA A 38 15.41 -14.99 13.66
N ASN A 39 15.81 -16.08 12.99
CA ASN A 39 15.30 -17.44 13.19
C ASN A 39 13.80 -17.64 12.91
N GLY A 40 13.12 -16.70 12.28
CA GLY A 40 11.69 -16.80 11.97
C GLY A 40 11.40 -17.63 10.73
N ARG A 41 10.24 -18.29 10.67
CA ARG A 41 9.71 -18.87 9.43
C ARG A 41 9.24 -17.72 8.55
N VAL A 42 10.08 -17.33 7.59
CA VAL A 42 9.72 -16.27 6.63
C VAL A 42 8.81 -16.84 5.57
N MET A 43 7.62 -16.26 5.45
CA MET A 43 6.64 -16.58 4.42
C MET A 43 6.49 -15.35 3.51
N ASP A 44 6.92 -15.47 2.27
CA ASP A 44 6.82 -14.41 1.26
C ASP A 44 5.98 -14.91 0.08
N PRO A 45 4.72 -14.46 -0.04
CA PRO A 45 3.83 -14.93 -1.11
C PRO A 45 4.30 -14.54 -2.52
N ASP A 46 5.03 -13.43 -2.65
CA ASP A 46 5.50 -12.94 -3.95
C ASP A 46 6.58 -13.84 -4.55
N SER A 47 7.57 -14.22 -3.74
CA SER A 47 8.66 -15.11 -4.17
C SER A 47 8.36 -16.60 -3.97
N GLY A 48 7.31 -16.96 -3.23
CA GLY A 48 6.99 -18.31 -2.81
C GLY A 48 7.94 -18.85 -1.73
N LEU A 49 8.73 -17.98 -1.08
CA LEU A 49 9.62 -18.39 0.02
C LEU A 49 8.80 -18.80 1.24
N ASP A 50 9.07 -20.00 1.75
CA ASP A 50 8.57 -20.51 3.03
C ASP A 50 9.68 -21.30 3.71
N ALA A 51 10.49 -20.62 4.53
CA ALA A 51 11.62 -21.24 5.21
C ALA A 51 12.10 -20.42 6.40
N VAL A 52 12.83 -21.06 7.32
CA VAL A 52 13.50 -20.34 8.41
C VAL A 52 14.60 -19.46 7.84
N ARG A 53 14.51 -18.14 8.11
CA ARG A 53 15.43 -17.11 7.60
C ARG A 53 15.64 -16.04 8.65
N ASN A 54 16.65 -15.20 8.38
CA ASN A 54 16.92 -13.97 9.09
C ASN A 54 16.65 -12.80 8.16
N VAL A 55 15.96 -11.76 8.64
CA VAL A 55 15.59 -10.56 7.89
C VAL A 55 16.38 -9.38 8.41
N GLY A 56 17.19 -8.75 7.56
CA GLY A 56 17.97 -7.55 7.88
C GLY A 56 17.26 -6.30 7.36
N ILE A 57 17.06 -5.33 8.24
CA ILE A 57 16.33 -4.08 7.98
C ILE A 57 17.26 -2.90 8.24
N SER A 58 17.31 -1.96 7.28
CA SER A 58 18.02 -0.69 7.42
C SER A 58 17.21 0.44 6.79
N SER A 59 17.11 1.55 7.50
CA SER A 59 16.33 2.75 7.10
C SER A 59 14.89 2.40 6.73
N GLY A 60 14.23 1.56 7.56
CA GLY A 60 12.84 1.15 7.37
C GLY A 60 12.58 0.22 6.18
N LYS A 61 13.63 -0.35 5.58
CA LYS A 61 13.50 -1.22 4.40
C LYS A 61 14.18 -2.56 4.64
N ILE A 62 13.56 -3.64 4.17
CA ILE A 62 14.18 -4.96 4.11
C ILE A 62 15.36 -4.88 3.11
N ARG A 63 16.57 -5.20 3.58
CA ARG A 63 17.80 -5.19 2.79
C ARG A 63 18.33 -6.58 2.51
N ALA A 64 18.03 -7.54 3.41
CA ALA A 64 18.45 -8.91 3.24
C ALA A 64 17.42 -9.89 3.80
N ILE A 65 17.27 -11.03 3.15
CA ILE A 65 16.64 -12.25 3.68
C ILE A 65 17.68 -13.36 3.49
N SER A 66 18.18 -13.94 4.60
CA SER A 66 19.35 -14.82 4.60
C SER A 66 19.10 -16.09 5.39
N ALA A 67 19.66 -17.22 4.89
CA ALA A 67 19.78 -18.45 5.67
C ALA A 67 20.88 -18.37 6.74
N GLY A 68 21.92 -17.55 6.50
CA GLY A 68 23.00 -17.29 7.46
C GLY A 68 22.65 -16.21 8.46
N ALA A 69 23.34 -16.18 9.59
CA ALA A 69 23.18 -15.16 10.60
C ALA A 69 23.46 -13.76 10.03
N LEU A 70 22.69 -12.77 10.47
CA LEU A 70 22.88 -11.35 10.17
C LEU A 70 23.27 -10.61 11.46
N LYS A 71 24.01 -9.49 11.30
CA LYS A 71 24.42 -8.64 12.42
C LYS A 71 23.56 -7.37 12.41
N GLY A 72 22.94 -7.03 13.53
CA GLY A 72 22.13 -5.81 13.67
C GLY A 72 22.44 -5.06 14.94
N ALA A 73 22.13 -3.75 14.95
CA ALA A 73 22.17 -2.93 16.14
C ALA A 73 21.18 -3.43 17.18
N SER A 74 20.02 -3.92 16.72
CA SER A 74 19.05 -4.61 17.55
C SER A 74 18.59 -5.92 16.87
N THR A 75 18.14 -6.89 17.68
CA THR A 75 17.70 -8.21 17.16
C THR A 75 16.43 -8.64 17.89
N ILE A 76 15.45 -9.09 17.10
CA ILE A 76 14.25 -9.78 17.57
C ILE A 76 14.42 -11.27 17.25
N ASP A 77 14.44 -12.14 18.26
CA ASP A 77 14.43 -13.59 18.02
C ASP A 77 12.99 -14.06 17.74
N ALA A 78 12.74 -14.42 16.50
CA ALA A 78 11.46 -14.93 16.03
C ALA A 78 11.43 -16.47 15.95
N LYS A 79 12.27 -17.17 16.70
CA LYS A 79 12.30 -18.63 16.72
C LYS A 79 10.92 -19.21 17.06
N GLY A 80 10.40 -20.06 16.19
CA GLY A 80 9.07 -20.67 16.31
C GLY A 80 7.91 -19.76 15.89
N LEU A 81 8.19 -18.53 15.46
CA LEU A 81 7.20 -17.58 14.95
C LEU A 81 7.25 -17.48 13.42
N VAL A 82 6.15 -17.00 12.85
CA VAL A 82 6.06 -16.63 11.43
C VAL A 82 6.46 -15.16 11.26
N VAL A 83 7.24 -14.90 10.23
CA VAL A 83 7.57 -13.56 9.75
C VAL A 83 7.00 -13.43 8.34
N ALA A 84 5.99 -12.60 8.18
CA ALA A 84 5.29 -12.39 6.91
C ALA A 84 5.08 -10.90 6.66
N PRO A 85 4.76 -10.47 5.42
CA PRO A 85 4.26 -9.14 5.16
C PRO A 85 3.04 -8.86 6.04
N GLY A 86 2.91 -7.61 6.52
CA GLY A 86 1.73 -7.20 7.27
C GLY A 86 0.48 -7.22 6.39
N PHE A 87 -0.67 -7.45 7.00
CA PHE A 87 -1.95 -7.46 6.28
C PHE A 87 -2.33 -6.06 5.80
N ILE A 88 -3.00 -6.02 4.65
CA ILE A 88 -3.65 -4.83 4.11
C ILE A 88 -5.14 -5.05 4.24
N ASP A 89 -5.79 -4.28 5.11
CA ASP A 89 -7.23 -4.30 5.27
C ASP A 89 -7.88 -3.28 4.32
N LEU A 90 -8.72 -3.76 3.42
CA LEU A 90 -9.39 -2.94 2.40
C LEU A 90 -10.79 -2.50 2.80
N HIS A 91 -11.26 -2.91 3.97
CA HIS A 91 -12.62 -2.66 4.43
C HIS A 91 -12.65 -2.34 5.93
N GLU A 92 -12.13 -1.19 6.29
CA GLU A 92 -11.98 -0.78 7.68
C GLU A 92 -12.70 0.55 7.93
N HIS A 93 -13.53 0.59 8.97
CA HIS A 93 -14.35 1.76 9.32
C HIS A 93 -13.91 2.47 10.59
N GLY A 94 -13.07 1.90 11.38
CA GLY A 94 -12.70 2.43 12.70
C GLY A 94 -11.34 3.11 12.71
N GLN A 95 -11.06 4.03 11.81
CA GLN A 95 -9.73 4.62 11.64
C GLN A 95 -9.45 5.73 12.64
N GLU A 96 -9.32 5.36 13.91
CA GLU A 96 -8.95 6.21 15.03
C GLU A 96 -7.72 5.65 15.74
N PRO A 97 -6.96 6.43 16.53
CA PRO A 97 -5.70 5.99 17.17
C PRO A 97 -5.81 4.68 17.93
N ARG A 98 -6.93 4.46 18.64
CA ARG A 98 -7.17 3.21 19.38
C ARG A 98 -7.39 2.01 18.47
N ASN A 99 -8.10 2.20 17.37
CA ASN A 99 -8.38 1.14 16.40
C ASN A 99 -7.09 0.72 15.70
N TYR A 100 -6.23 1.68 15.32
CA TYR A 100 -4.92 1.37 14.75
C TYR A 100 -4.04 0.52 15.67
N GLN A 101 -4.14 0.71 17.00
CA GLN A 101 -3.45 -0.15 17.95
C GLN A 101 -3.95 -1.60 17.88
N PHE A 102 -5.25 -1.82 17.84
CA PHE A 102 -5.81 -3.16 17.72
C PHE A 102 -5.42 -3.81 16.40
N GLN A 103 -5.54 -3.09 15.31
CA GLN A 103 -5.16 -3.57 13.97
C GLN A 103 -3.67 -3.94 13.90
N ALA A 104 -2.78 -3.11 14.47
CA ALA A 104 -1.36 -3.40 14.53
C ALA A 104 -1.08 -4.69 15.33
N HIS A 105 -1.81 -4.94 16.45
CA HIS A 105 -1.70 -6.17 17.22
C HIS A 105 -2.19 -7.40 16.44
N ASP A 106 -3.15 -7.24 15.53
CA ASP A 106 -3.63 -8.30 14.64
C ASP A 106 -2.78 -8.48 13.38
N GLY A 107 -1.68 -7.70 13.26
CA GLY A 107 -0.74 -7.80 12.14
C GLY A 107 -1.14 -6.99 10.91
N VAL A 108 -2.14 -6.12 11.00
CA VAL A 108 -2.48 -5.16 9.95
C VAL A 108 -1.44 -4.04 9.94
N THR A 109 -0.88 -3.73 8.77
CA THR A 109 0.10 -2.66 8.58
C THR A 109 -0.39 -1.56 7.64
N THR A 110 -1.50 -1.80 6.96
CA THR A 110 -2.18 -0.82 6.10
C THR A 110 -3.69 -1.03 6.21
N SER A 111 -4.40 0.03 6.50
CA SER A 111 -5.86 0.03 6.70
C SER A 111 -6.50 1.05 5.77
N LEU A 112 -7.45 0.61 4.95
CA LEU A 112 -8.08 1.43 3.92
C LEU A 112 -9.61 1.49 4.11
N GLU A 113 -10.13 2.72 4.17
CA GLU A 113 -11.57 2.98 4.17
C GLU A 113 -12.07 3.16 2.74
N LEU A 114 -12.36 2.05 2.07
CA LEU A 114 -12.73 2.04 0.65
C LEU A 114 -14.24 1.91 0.41
N GLU A 115 -15.01 1.52 1.41
CA GLU A 115 -16.46 1.35 1.25
C GLU A 115 -17.21 2.65 1.52
N GLY A 116 -17.13 3.17 2.74
CA GLY A 116 -17.83 4.40 3.12
C GLY A 116 -17.18 5.64 2.53
N GLY A 117 -15.88 5.72 2.66
CA GLY A 117 -15.10 6.85 2.17
C GLY A 117 -15.37 8.16 2.89
N THR A 118 -15.01 9.26 2.26
CA THR A 118 -15.24 10.63 2.77
C THR A 118 -15.72 11.55 1.66
N ASP A 119 -16.23 12.72 2.04
CA ASP A 119 -16.54 13.84 1.13
C ASP A 119 -15.40 14.84 1.00
N ASP A 120 -14.39 14.79 1.90
CA ASP A 120 -13.23 15.68 1.94
C ASP A 120 -11.98 14.88 2.32
N VAL A 121 -11.20 14.53 1.30
CA VAL A 121 -10.04 13.65 1.42
C VAL A 121 -8.89 14.34 2.16
N ASP A 122 -8.58 15.59 1.84
CA ASP A 122 -7.52 16.35 2.50
C ASP A 122 -7.78 16.51 4.01
N LYS A 123 -9.00 16.86 4.37
CA LYS A 123 -9.41 16.98 5.76
C LYS A 123 -9.36 15.62 6.48
N TRP A 124 -9.73 14.56 5.79
CA TRP A 124 -9.69 13.22 6.36
C TRP A 124 -8.25 12.80 6.70
N TYR A 125 -7.28 13.06 5.80
CA TYR A 125 -5.86 12.82 6.04
C TYR A 125 -5.30 13.72 7.14
N ALA A 126 -5.59 15.02 7.10
CA ALA A 126 -5.10 15.98 8.11
C ALA A 126 -5.51 15.61 9.54
N ASN A 127 -6.70 15.04 9.72
CA ASN A 127 -7.17 14.59 11.04
C ASN A 127 -6.42 13.35 11.59
N ARG A 128 -5.66 12.64 10.75
CA ARG A 128 -4.96 11.38 11.10
C ARG A 128 -3.44 11.51 11.10
N GLU A 129 -2.94 12.59 10.54
CA GLU A 129 -1.51 12.83 10.48
C GLU A 129 -0.88 12.79 11.88
N GLY A 130 0.16 11.97 12.03
CA GLY A 130 0.87 11.76 13.29
C GLY A 130 0.14 10.93 14.36
N ASN A 131 -1.08 10.44 14.08
CA ASN A 131 -1.91 9.70 15.05
C ASN A 131 -2.16 8.24 14.67
N SER A 132 -1.50 7.72 13.65
CA SER A 132 -1.63 6.33 13.22
C SER A 132 -0.33 5.55 13.43
N LEU A 133 -0.45 4.32 13.91
CA LEU A 133 0.67 3.35 14.01
C LEU A 133 0.89 2.58 12.71
N ILE A 134 -0.08 2.58 11.80
CA ILE A 134 -0.06 1.84 10.54
C ILE A 134 -0.33 2.79 9.38
N ASN A 135 -0.09 2.34 8.16
CA ASN A 135 -0.48 3.11 6.98
C ASN A 135 -2.01 3.15 6.89
N TYR A 136 -2.53 4.23 6.35
CA TYR A 136 -3.97 4.43 6.20
C TYR A 136 -4.29 5.12 4.88
N GLY A 137 -5.53 4.93 4.43
CA GLY A 137 -6.03 5.58 3.23
C GLY A 137 -7.55 5.58 3.17
N VAL A 138 -8.09 6.41 2.29
CA VAL A 138 -9.53 6.60 2.14
C VAL A 138 -9.90 6.80 0.67
N SER A 139 -11.07 6.33 0.28
CA SER A 139 -11.70 6.68 -0.99
C SER A 139 -12.56 7.95 -0.86
N ILE A 140 -12.78 8.64 -1.99
CA ILE A 140 -13.91 9.59 -2.07
C ILE A 140 -15.22 8.79 -2.10
N GLY A 141 -16.10 9.00 -1.13
CA GLY A 141 -17.27 8.17 -0.91
C GLY A 141 -18.54 8.71 -1.57
N HIS A 142 -19.28 7.86 -2.27
CA HIS A 142 -20.57 8.24 -2.86
C HIS A 142 -21.58 8.72 -1.81
N ILE A 143 -21.67 8.00 -0.68
CA ILE A 143 -22.61 8.31 0.41
C ILE A 143 -22.26 9.65 1.07
N PRO A 144 -21.01 9.92 1.53
CA PRO A 144 -20.63 11.21 2.09
C PRO A 144 -20.81 12.37 1.12
N VAL A 145 -20.41 12.22 -0.14
CA VAL A 145 -20.58 13.25 -1.18
C VAL A 145 -22.06 13.58 -1.39
N ARG A 146 -22.92 12.56 -1.41
CA ARG A 146 -24.37 12.77 -1.54
C ARG A 146 -24.95 13.51 -0.33
N ALA A 147 -24.57 13.13 0.89
CA ALA A 147 -25.01 13.79 2.10
C ALA A 147 -24.51 15.24 2.19
N ASN A 148 -23.27 15.49 1.78
CA ASN A 148 -22.73 16.83 1.70
C ASN A 148 -23.57 17.73 0.79
N VAL A 149 -23.81 17.29 -0.45
CA VAL A 149 -24.49 18.11 -1.46
C VAL A 149 -25.99 18.25 -1.17
N MET A 150 -26.66 17.20 -0.71
CA MET A 150 -28.12 17.16 -0.61
C MET A 150 -28.67 17.47 0.78
N ALA A 151 -27.85 17.30 1.83
CA ALA A 151 -28.24 17.52 3.22
C ALA A 151 -27.31 18.50 3.97
N ASN A 152 -26.25 19.01 3.31
CA ASN A 152 -25.23 19.86 3.92
C ASN A 152 -24.59 19.22 5.16
N VAL A 153 -24.36 17.90 5.12
CA VAL A 153 -23.71 17.11 6.17
C VAL A 153 -22.39 16.59 5.65
N SER A 154 -21.29 16.94 6.32
CA SER A 154 -19.93 16.51 5.99
C SER A 154 -19.37 15.59 7.07
N GLY A 155 -18.49 14.67 6.64
CA GLY A 155 -17.79 13.74 7.52
C GLY A 155 -18.23 12.29 7.34
N PRO A 156 -17.67 11.36 8.14
CA PRO A 156 -17.99 9.94 8.04
C PRO A 156 -19.44 9.69 8.45
N LEU A 157 -20.20 9.06 7.57
CA LEU A 157 -21.64 8.85 7.72
C LEU A 157 -22.05 7.68 8.60
N LEU A 158 -21.15 6.91 9.13
CA LEU A 158 -21.45 5.74 9.97
C LEU A 158 -22.18 6.06 11.30
N GLY A 159 -22.69 7.28 11.46
CA GLY A 159 -23.47 7.73 12.60
C GLY A 159 -24.55 8.77 12.29
N GLY A 160 -24.72 9.18 11.04
CA GLY A 160 -25.64 10.25 10.65
C GLY A 160 -27.05 9.74 10.33
N ASN A 161 -27.90 9.56 11.35
CA ASN A 161 -29.34 9.28 11.18
C ASN A 161 -30.22 10.54 11.26
N SER A 162 -29.70 11.71 10.84
CA SER A 162 -30.55 12.90 10.79
C SER A 162 -31.66 12.75 9.74
N ALA A 163 -32.82 13.33 9.98
CA ALA A 163 -33.94 13.30 9.05
C ALA A 163 -33.56 13.84 7.66
N ASP A 164 -32.68 14.84 7.61
CA ASP A 164 -32.20 15.46 6.38
C ASP A 164 -31.33 14.50 5.56
N VAL A 165 -30.43 13.73 6.22
CA VAL A 165 -29.62 12.68 5.57
C VAL A 165 -30.53 11.58 5.02
N GLN A 166 -31.50 11.12 5.78
CA GLN A 166 -32.46 10.12 5.34
C GLN A 166 -33.26 10.64 4.13
N ALA A 167 -33.76 11.89 4.17
CA ALA A 167 -34.48 12.49 3.05
C ALA A 167 -33.59 12.57 1.79
N ALA A 168 -32.29 12.90 1.93
CA ALA A 168 -31.36 12.95 0.83
C ALA A 168 -31.17 11.58 0.16
N PHE A 169 -31.25 10.47 0.90
CA PHE A 169 -31.13 9.12 0.33
C PHE A 169 -32.38 8.63 -0.38
N HIS A 170 -33.55 9.19 -0.06
CA HIS A 170 -34.85 8.71 -0.59
C HIS A 170 -35.40 9.55 -1.74
N ARG A 171 -34.66 10.54 -2.24
CA ARG A 171 -35.03 11.32 -3.41
C ARG A 171 -33.94 11.29 -4.50
N PRO A 172 -34.29 11.43 -5.77
CA PRO A 172 -33.28 11.65 -6.81
C PRO A 172 -32.59 13.01 -6.63
N ALA A 173 -31.31 13.08 -7.03
CA ALA A 173 -30.59 14.32 -7.09
C ALA A 173 -31.07 15.16 -8.28
N THR A 174 -31.11 16.48 -8.12
CA THR A 174 -31.33 17.40 -9.25
C THR A 174 -30.08 17.42 -10.17
N PRO A 175 -30.21 17.93 -11.42
CA PRO A 175 -29.06 18.10 -12.29
C PRO A 175 -27.93 18.94 -11.67
N GLU A 176 -28.27 19.99 -10.91
CA GLU A 176 -27.33 20.87 -10.24
C GLU A 176 -26.62 20.16 -9.07
N GLU A 177 -27.37 19.38 -8.28
CA GLU A 177 -26.80 18.56 -7.21
C GLU A 177 -25.86 17.47 -7.78
N LEU A 178 -26.27 16.83 -8.87
CA LEU A 178 -25.43 15.84 -9.55
C LEU A 178 -24.13 16.47 -10.09
N ALA A 179 -24.19 17.67 -10.64
CA ALA A 179 -23.01 18.40 -11.09
C ALA A 179 -22.05 18.69 -9.94
N LYS A 180 -22.58 19.13 -8.77
CA LYS A 180 -21.78 19.36 -7.56
C LYS A 180 -21.14 18.06 -7.03
N MET A 181 -21.89 16.96 -7.02
CA MET A 181 -21.35 15.66 -6.61
C MET A 181 -20.16 15.22 -7.48
N LYS A 182 -20.30 15.32 -8.82
CA LYS A 182 -19.23 15.04 -9.75
C LYS A 182 -17.98 15.88 -9.48
N GLN A 183 -18.19 17.17 -9.21
CA GLN A 183 -17.10 18.10 -8.91
C GLN A 183 -16.37 17.72 -7.62
N LEU A 184 -17.08 17.32 -6.55
CA LEU A 184 -16.46 16.85 -5.30
C LEU A 184 -15.68 15.55 -5.51
N ILE A 185 -16.21 14.61 -6.31
CA ILE A 185 -15.50 13.38 -6.65
C ILE A 185 -14.20 13.69 -7.41
N GLU A 186 -14.24 14.60 -8.39
CA GLU A 186 -13.03 15.00 -9.13
C GLU A 186 -11.99 15.66 -8.22
N ILE A 187 -12.43 16.45 -7.23
CA ILE A 187 -11.55 17.05 -6.23
C ILE A 187 -10.91 15.94 -5.38
N GLY A 188 -11.71 15.04 -4.80
CA GLY A 188 -11.21 13.97 -3.96
C GLY A 188 -10.22 13.05 -4.69
N MET A 189 -10.48 12.72 -5.95
CA MET A 189 -9.54 11.96 -6.78
C MET A 189 -8.21 12.70 -6.99
N LYS A 190 -8.21 14.04 -7.10
CA LYS A 190 -6.98 14.83 -7.20
C LYS A 190 -6.23 14.93 -5.87
N GLN A 191 -6.94 14.80 -4.76
CA GLN A 191 -6.39 14.79 -3.39
C GLN A 191 -5.78 13.41 -3.00
N GLY A 192 -5.92 12.39 -3.85
CA GLY A 192 -5.31 11.08 -3.65
C GLY A 192 -6.24 10.03 -3.04
N ALA A 193 -7.54 10.14 -3.30
CA ALA A 193 -8.53 9.12 -2.94
C ALA A 193 -8.31 7.83 -3.73
#